data_0c9a5d9c33c3a7e6d7bb8a370c703080
#
_entry.id   0c9a5d9c33c3a7e6d7bb8a370c703080
#
_cell.length_a   1.000
_cell.length_b   1.000
_cell.length_c   1.000
_cell.angle_alpha   90.00
_cell.angle_beta   90.00
_cell.angle_gamma   90.00
#
_symmetry.space_group_name_H-M   'P 1'
#
loop_
_entity.id
_entity.type
_entity.pdbx_description
1 polymer ?
#
loop_
_entity_poly.entity_id
_entity_poly.type
_entity_poly.pdbx_seq_one_letter_code
_entity_poly.pdbx_strand_id
1 'polypeptide(L)'
;MLFRSDALVRRVEAGTRVIPRLRQRVATPMLRIGPPLWSADPHFDLGFHMHRVRSADGTVESVLDLARTAAMAGFDRARPLWEYTVVEGLEDDRAAMVLKVHHSLTDGVGGMKLLMMLFDFDREGQAVSPTEEEIDLTAFSSMDLITRSLNHRRRRALGIARRGLGSVRDVGRSVVTNPGETVGDAGRIAGSVARFLEPATAPHSPIMRARTLARSLGTIEVPMDDLKRAAKAVGGSLNDAFVAGVLGGLMRYHTFHGYSPEHLRMVMPINLRSEGAALGGNHFTPARFLVPMTVPDPADRILEVGRLSRWIRDEPAIALTDALAGVLNQLPTSVTTALFGSMLKGADFVTSNVPGAPIPLYAAGALLERMYAFGPLSGAAVN
;
A
#
# COMPACT_ATOMS: atom_id res chain seq x y z
N MET A 1 -17.34 27.79 -10.08
CA MET A 1 -17.03 28.38 -8.74
C MET A 1 -15.54 28.18 -8.52
N LEU A 2 -14.79 29.25 -8.36
CA LEU A 2 -13.33 29.18 -8.27
C LEU A 2 -12.90 28.35 -7.05
N PHE A 3 -11.94 27.46 -7.26
CA PHE A 3 -11.28 26.69 -6.22
C PHE A 3 -10.66 27.63 -5.16
N ARG A 4 -11.06 27.48 -3.90
CA ARG A 4 -10.61 28.33 -2.81
C ARG A 4 -9.40 27.68 -2.11
N SER A 5 -8.23 27.92 -2.63
CA SER A 5 -6.98 27.33 -2.09
C SER A 5 -6.76 27.61 -0.60
N ASP A 6 -7.12 28.79 -0.10
CA ASP A 6 -6.99 29.10 1.33
C ASP A 6 -7.95 28.29 2.22
N ALA A 7 -9.14 27.94 1.71
CA ALA A 7 -10.06 27.04 2.42
C ALA A 7 -9.50 25.62 2.46
N LEU A 8 -8.85 25.16 1.38
CA LEU A 8 -8.16 23.86 1.37
C LEU A 8 -7.00 23.83 2.38
N VAL A 9 -6.17 24.89 2.46
CA VAL A 9 -5.08 24.97 3.45
C VAL A 9 -5.63 24.83 4.87
N ARG A 10 -6.70 25.56 5.21
CA ARG A 10 -7.35 25.44 6.52
C ARG A 10 -7.88 24.02 6.78
N ARG A 11 -8.45 23.38 5.76
CA ARG A 11 -8.97 22.01 5.87
C ARG A 11 -7.85 21.01 6.13
N VAL A 12 -6.75 21.10 5.38
CA VAL A 12 -5.58 20.25 5.59
C VAL A 12 -4.95 20.49 6.96
N GLU A 13 -4.82 21.75 7.39
CA GLU A 13 -4.32 22.08 8.72
C GLU A 13 -5.16 21.43 9.82
N ALA A 14 -6.48 21.56 9.73
CA ALA A 14 -7.39 20.91 10.67
C ALA A 14 -7.25 19.39 10.63
N GLY A 15 -7.15 18.78 9.44
CA GLY A 15 -6.90 17.35 9.29
C GLY A 15 -5.60 16.91 9.96
N THR A 16 -4.53 17.70 9.91
CA THR A 16 -3.28 17.38 10.63
C THR A 16 -3.43 17.39 12.14
N ARG A 17 -4.43 18.10 12.69
CA ARG A 17 -4.73 18.10 14.13
C ARG A 17 -5.53 16.88 14.57
N VAL A 18 -6.26 16.23 13.66
CA VAL A 18 -7.04 15.01 13.93
C VAL A 18 -6.23 13.74 13.68
N ILE A 19 -5.26 13.80 12.78
CA ILE A 19 -4.47 12.65 12.34
C ILE A 19 -3.04 12.80 12.86
N PRO A 20 -2.67 12.21 14.02
CA PRO A 20 -1.35 12.41 14.64
C PRO A 20 -0.18 12.10 13.71
N ARG A 21 -0.32 11.11 12.82
CA ARG A 21 0.72 10.69 11.86
C ARG A 21 1.14 11.80 10.91
N LEU A 22 0.26 12.75 10.60
CA LEU A 22 0.59 13.89 9.73
C LEU A 22 1.48 14.94 10.41
N ARG A 23 1.65 14.85 11.75
CA ARG A 23 2.56 15.68 12.55
C ARG A 23 3.71 14.89 13.16
N GLN A 24 3.85 13.62 12.84
CA GLN A 24 4.90 12.76 13.36
C GLN A 24 5.95 12.45 12.31
N ARG A 25 7.22 12.48 12.71
CA ARG A 25 8.37 12.04 11.93
C ARG A 25 8.87 10.69 12.41
N VAL A 26 9.65 10.02 11.57
CA VAL A 26 10.29 8.76 11.91
C VAL A 26 11.60 9.04 12.66
N ALA A 27 11.61 8.80 13.96
CA ALA A 27 12.79 8.92 14.80
C ALA A 27 13.51 7.56 14.91
N THR A 28 14.79 7.54 14.56
CA THR A 28 15.62 6.32 14.63
C THR A 28 16.55 6.41 15.83
N PRO A 29 16.58 5.40 16.73
CA PRO A 29 17.53 5.38 17.84
C PRO A 29 18.99 5.41 17.33
N MET A 30 19.84 6.20 17.99
CA MET A 30 21.22 6.48 17.56
C MET A 30 22.04 5.24 17.24
N LEU A 31 21.95 4.18 18.02
CA LEU A 31 22.68 2.94 17.82
C LEU A 31 21.88 1.87 17.03
N ARG A 32 20.76 2.23 16.43
CA ARG A 32 19.83 1.28 15.75
C ARG A 32 19.48 0.05 16.59
N ILE A 33 19.49 0.21 17.92
CA ILE A 33 19.22 -0.87 18.89
C ILE A 33 17.75 -1.29 18.96
N GLY A 34 16.86 -0.59 18.26
CA GLY A 34 15.43 -0.90 18.17
C GLY A 34 14.83 -0.43 16.85
N PRO A 35 13.55 -0.73 16.63
CA PRO A 35 12.83 -0.23 15.46
C PRO A 35 12.71 1.30 15.50
N PRO A 36 12.58 1.96 14.34
CA PRO A 36 12.19 3.36 14.28
C PRO A 36 10.85 3.59 14.99
N LEU A 37 10.70 4.76 15.60
CA LEU A 37 9.50 5.16 16.33
C LEU A 37 8.89 6.41 15.69
N TRP A 38 7.59 6.53 15.77
CA TRP A 38 6.89 7.75 15.42
C TRP A 38 7.00 8.73 16.58
N SER A 39 7.58 9.88 16.32
CA SER A 39 7.77 10.98 17.28
C SER A 39 7.17 12.26 16.72
N ALA A 40 6.55 13.07 17.54
CA ALA A 40 6.11 14.41 17.12
C ALA A 40 7.27 15.17 16.48
N ASP A 41 6.96 15.94 15.45
CA ASP A 41 7.88 16.95 14.91
C ASP A 41 7.67 18.26 15.67
N PRO A 42 8.63 18.67 16.52
CA PRO A 42 8.49 19.90 17.31
C PRO A 42 8.54 21.18 16.45
N HIS A 43 8.97 21.04 15.21
CA HIS A 43 9.10 22.13 14.23
C HIS A 43 8.18 21.91 13.03
N PHE A 44 7.01 21.30 13.27
CA PHE A 44 6.04 21.08 12.21
C PHE A 44 5.62 22.42 11.59
N ASP A 45 5.82 22.53 10.29
CA ASP A 45 5.42 23.67 9.48
C ASP A 45 4.59 23.20 8.29
N LEU A 46 3.33 23.58 8.24
CA LEU A 46 2.42 23.21 7.16
C LEU A 46 2.88 23.76 5.81
N GLY A 47 3.52 24.93 5.80
CA GLY A 47 4.04 25.55 4.58
C GLY A 47 5.13 24.72 3.91
N PHE A 48 5.85 23.89 4.67
CA PHE A 48 6.80 22.93 4.11
C PHE A 48 6.13 21.75 3.41
N HIS A 49 4.94 21.40 3.83
CA HIS A 49 4.20 20.24 3.32
C HIS A 49 3.22 20.60 2.19
N MET A 50 2.83 21.87 2.09
CA MET A 50 1.85 22.32 1.10
C MET A 50 2.50 23.24 0.08
N HIS A 51 2.45 22.85 -1.17
CA HIS A 51 2.99 23.61 -2.30
C HIS A 51 1.87 24.04 -3.22
N ARG A 52 2.09 25.16 -3.90
CA ARG A 52 1.21 25.62 -5.00
C ARG A 52 2.04 25.83 -6.24
N VAL A 53 1.59 25.29 -7.33
CA VAL A 53 2.22 25.46 -8.63
C VAL A 53 1.15 25.77 -9.66
N ARG A 54 1.52 26.46 -10.72
CA ARG A 54 0.67 26.69 -11.87
C ARG A 54 1.09 25.74 -12.99
N SER A 55 0.11 25.07 -13.62
CA SER A 55 0.38 24.27 -14.80
C SER A 55 0.91 25.16 -15.93
N ALA A 56 1.85 24.65 -16.70
CA ALA A 56 2.45 25.38 -17.81
C ALA A 56 1.54 25.39 -19.05
N ASP A 57 0.79 24.31 -19.26
CA ASP A 57 -0.04 24.06 -20.45
C ASP A 57 -1.50 23.73 -20.16
N GLY A 58 -1.87 23.63 -18.87
CA GLY A 58 -3.25 23.34 -18.45
C GLY A 58 -3.67 21.88 -18.61
N THR A 59 -2.78 20.99 -19.04
CA THR A 59 -3.13 19.59 -19.34
C THR A 59 -3.02 18.65 -18.13
N VAL A 60 -3.71 17.51 -18.19
CA VAL A 60 -3.57 16.43 -17.19
C VAL A 60 -2.18 15.79 -17.29
N GLU A 61 -1.59 15.75 -18.47
CA GLU A 61 -0.24 15.23 -18.72
C GLU A 61 0.80 16.00 -17.92
N SER A 62 0.71 17.33 -17.84
CA SER A 62 1.62 18.16 -17.05
C SER A 62 1.48 17.86 -15.54
N VAL A 63 0.28 17.54 -15.06
CA VAL A 63 0.05 17.11 -13.68
C VAL A 63 0.68 15.73 -13.43
N LEU A 64 0.55 14.79 -14.36
CA LEU A 64 1.18 13.46 -14.25
C LEU A 64 2.71 13.56 -14.26
N ASP A 65 3.30 14.48 -15.05
CA ASP A 65 4.74 14.73 -15.08
C ASP A 65 5.24 15.32 -13.75
N LEU A 66 4.48 16.24 -13.16
CA LEU A 66 4.76 16.75 -11.82
C LEU A 66 4.69 15.63 -10.77
N ALA A 67 3.63 14.83 -10.80
CA ALA A 67 3.44 13.70 -9.90
C ALA A 67 4.56 12.65 -10.07
N ARG A 68 4.99 12.38 -11.29
CA ARG A 68 6.12 11.51 -11.62
C ARG A 68 7.42 12.02 -10.99
N THR A 69 7.68 13.31 -11.13
CA THR A 69 8.88 13.95 -10.57
C THR A 69 8.85 13.89 -9.04
N ALA A 70 7.72 14.20 -8.42
CA ALA A 70 7.53 14.09 -6.99
C ALA A 70 7.70 12.64 -6.49
N ALA A 71 7.17 11.64 -7.24
CA ALA A 71 7.30 10.23 -6.90
C ALA A 71 8.75 9.69 -6.96
N MET A 72 9.60 10.28 -7.79
CA MET A 72 11.04 9.93 -7.87
C MET A 72 11.89 10.59 -6.80
N ALA A 73 11.43 11.70 -6.21
CA ALA A 73 12.12 12.37 -5.11
C ALA A 73 11.90 11.62 -3.78
N GLY A 74 12.94 11.54 -2.93
CA GLY A 74 12.82 11.05 -1.57
C GLY A 74 12.06 12.02 -0.67
N PHE A 75 11.66 11.56 0.53
CA PHE A 75 11.16 12.43 1.58
C PHE A 75 12.29 12.93 2.47
N ASP A 76 12.18 14.17 2.97
CA ASP A 76 12.96 14.61 4.11
C ASP A 76 12.53 13.83 5.37
N ARG A 77 13.43 12.97 5.87
CA ARG A 77 13.16 12.12 7.03
C ARG A 77 13.18 12.87 8.37
N ALA A 78 13.63 14.11 8.38
CA ALA A 78 13.54 14.98 9.55
C ALA A 78 12.12 15.51 9.78
N ARG A 79 11.21 15.32 8.83
CA ARG A 79 9.84 15.82 8.83
C ARG A 79 8.82 14.68 8.68
N PRO A 80 7.51 14.95 8.88
CA PRO A 80 6.44 14.02 8.50
C PRO A 80 6.51 13.64 7.01
N LEU A 81 6.24 12.37 6.71
CA LEU A 81 6.53 11.78 5.39
C LEU A 81 5.35 11.95 4.41
N TRP A 82 4.93 13.18 4.19
CA TRP A 82 3.90 13.53 3.22
C TRP A 82 4.14 14.91 2.61
N GLU A 83 3.69 15.11 1.39
CA GLU A 83 3.74 16.38 0.65
C GLU A 83 2.45 16.52 -0.13
N TYR A 84 1.93 17.73 -0.23
CA TYR A 84 0.68 18.07 -0.90
C TYR A 84 0.92 19.22 -1.88
N THR A 85 0.70 19.00 -3.15
CA THR A 85 0.86 20.04 -4.17
C THR A 85 -0.47 20.34 -4.84
N VAL A 86 -0.89 21.60 -4.80
CA VAL A 86 -2.03 22.11 -5.56
C VAL A 86 -1.52 22.61 -6.91
N VAL A 87 -2.09 22.11 -7.99
CA VAL A 87 -1.78 22.51 -9.36
C VAL A 87 -2.96 23.32 -9.91
N GLU A 88 -2.74 24.61 -10.11
CA GLU A 88 -3.74 25.55 -10.60
C GLU A 88 -3.56 25.81 -12.10
N GLY A 89 -4.59 26.34 -12.75
CA GLY A 89 -4.52 26.76 -14.15
C GLY A 89 -4.66 25.63 -15.15
N LEU A 90 -5.41 24.58 -14.79
CA LEU A 90 -5.83 23.57 -15.75
C LEU A 90 -7.00 24.10 -16.61
N GLU A 91 -7.18 23.49 -17.78
CA GLU A 91 -8.30 23.76 -18.66
C GLU A 91 -9.66 23.59 -17.93
N ASP A 92 -10.69 24.27 -18.40
CA ASP A 92 -12.06 24.25 -17.87
C ASP A 92 -12.16 24.70 -16.39
N ASP A 93 -11.33 25.67 -15.97
CA ASP A 93 -11.29 26.17 -14.58
C ASP A 93 -11.04 25.06 -13.53
N ARG A 94 -10.40 23.98 -13.93
CA ARG A 94 -10.03 22.87 -13.04
C ARG A 94 -8.71 23.15 -12.31
N ALA A 95 -8.55 22.42 -11.21
CA ALA A 95 -7.29 22.31 -10.48
C ALA A 95 -7.02 20.85 -10.19
N ALA A 96 -5.78 20.49 -9.97
CA ALA A 96 -5.41 19.16 -9.52
C ALA A 96 -4.71 19.22 -8.17
N MET A 97 -4.72 18.08 -7.48
CA MET A 97 -4.04 17.90 -6.21
C MET A 97 -3.15 16.66 -6.31
N VAL A 98 -1.87 16.83 -6.07
CA VAL A 98 -0.90 15.74 -6.01
C VAL A 98 -0.54 15.52 -4.54
N LEU A 99 -1.05 14.43 -3.97
CA LEU A 99 -0.71 14.01 -2.61
C LEU A 99 0.32 12.89 -2.66
N LYS A 100 1.51 13.16 -2.17
CA LYS A 100 2.59 12.19 -2.02
C LYS A 100 2.67 11.76 -0.56
N VAL A 101 2.52 10.47 -0.30
CA VAL A 101 2.50 9.90 1.05
C VAL A 101 3.44 8.70 1.10
N HIS A 102 4.30 8.63 2.12
CA HIS A 102 5.11 7.44 2.32
C HIS A 102 4.24 6.28 2.81
N HIS A 103 4.41 5.10 2.21
CA HIS A 103 3.55 3.94 2.48
C HIS A 103 3.60 3.43 3.94
N SER A 104 4.58 3.87 4.75
CA SER A 104 4.60 3.57 6.19
C SER A 104 3.54 4.31 7.00
N LEU A 105 2.95 5.40 6.47
CA LEU A 105 1.86 6.12 7.12
C LEU A 105 0.56 5.32 7.07
N THR A 106 0.29 4.69 5.92
CA THR A 106 -0.96 3.98 5.69
C THR A 106 -0.88 3.08 4.45
N ASP A 107 -1.71 2.04 4.40
CA ASP A 107 -1.98 1.25 3.18
C ASP A 107 -3.04 1.93 2.30
N GLY A 108 -3.36 1.32 1.15
CA GLY A 108 -4.33 1.89 0.20
C GLY A 108 -5.71 2.15 0.80
N VAL A 109 -6.25 1.23 1.58
CA VAL A 109 -7.57 1.39 2.24
C VAL A 109 -7.52 2.44 3.34
N GLY A 110 -6.48 2.41 4.16
CA GLY A 110 -6.27 3.43 5.21
C GLY A 110 -6.01 4.81 4.60
N GLY A 111 -5.28 4.89 3.47
CA GLY A 111 -5.04 6.12 2.72
C GLY A 111 -6.32 6.73 2.19
N MET A 112 -7.24 5.91 1.67
CA MET A 112 -8.56 6.36 1.25
C MET A 112 -9.37 6.94 2.41
N LYS A 113 -9.38 6.28 3.57
CA LYS A 113 -10.04 6.79 4.77
C LYS A 113 -9.44 8.12 5.23
N LEU A 114 -8.11 8.27 5.18
CA LEU A 114 -7.43 9.54 5.47
C LEU A 114 -7.83 10.64 4.49
N LEU A 115 -7.89 10.33 3.20
CA LEU A 115 -8.34 11.27 2.17
C LEU A 115 -9.77 11.74 2.43
N MET A 116 -10.69 10.83 2.75
CA MET A 116 -12.08 11.18 3.07
C MET A 116 -12.19 12.15 4.26
N MET A 117 -11.24 12.15 5.20
CA MET A 117 -11.21 13.13 6.30
C MET A 117 -10.71 14.52 5.85
N LEU A 118 -10.02 14.61 4.71
CA LEU A 118 -9.51 15.86 4.14
C LEU A 118 -10.49 16.51 3.14
N PHE A 119 -11.57 15.81 2.77
CA PHE A 119 -12.59 16.29 1.85
C PHE A 119 -13.91 16.53 2.55
N ASP A 120 -14.75 17.35 1.95
CA ASP A 120 -16.12 17.61 2.36
C ASP A 120 -17.10 16.68 1.62
N PHE A 121 -18.26 16.41 2.23
CA PHE A 121 -19.31 15.57 1.63
C PHE A 121 -20.37 16.40 0.90
N ASP A 122 -20.29 17.71 1.03
CA ASP A 122 -21.15 18.69 0.34
C ASP A 122 -20.32 19.87 -0.18
N ARG A 123 -20.94 20.68 -1.03
CA ARG A 123 -20.29 21.82 -1.69
C ARG A 123 -20.04 22.99 -0.73
N GLU A 124 -20.89 23.14 0.24
CA GLU A 124 -20.84 24.20 1.25
C GLU A 124 -19.66 23.98 2.20
N GLY A 125 -19.29 22.75 2.39
CA GLY A 125 -18.23 22.31 3.31
C GLY A 125 -18.69 22.36 4.75
N GLN A 126 -18.33 21.39 5.53
CA GLN A 126 -18.54 21.45 6.97
C GLN A 126 -17.46 22.32 7.61
N ALA A 127 -17.89 23.22 8.48
CA ALA A 127 -16.95 23.91 9.35
C ALA A 127 -16.16 22.84 10.10
N VAL A 128 -14.83 22.82 9.90
CA VAL A 128 -13.97 21.94 10.70
C VAL A 128 -13.98 22.50 12.10
N SER A 129 -14.81 21.91 12.96
CA SER A 129 -14.74 22.23 14.38
C SER A 129 -13.34 21.86 14.85
N PRO A 130 -12.58 22.79 15.45
CA PRO A 130 -11.34 22.43 16.09
C PRO A 130 -11.67 21.36 17.12
N THR A 131 -11.15 20.17 16.94
CA THR A 131 -11.25 19.12 17.96
C THR A 131 -10.49 19.68 19.15
N GLU A 132 -11.17 19.95 20.25
CA GLU A 132 -10.57 20.42 21.51
C GLU A 132 -9.69 19.35 22.17
N GLU A 133 -9.76 18.10 21.69
CA GLU A 133 -8.84 17.04 22.11
C GLU A 133 -7.44 17.38 21.63
N GLU A 134 -6.63 17.85 22.54
CA GLU A 134 -5.20 18.02 22.35
C GLU A 134 -4.58 16.65 22.11
N ILE A 135 -4.23 16.37 20.83
CA ILE A 135 -3.56 15.11 20.51
C ILE A 135 -2.22 15.13 21.26
N ASP A 136 -2.00 14.14 22.12
CA ASP A 136 -0.70 13.94 22.78
C ASP A 136 0.38 13.66 21.72
N LEU A 137 1.02 14.72 21.27
CA LEU A 137 2.13 14.68 20.33
C LEU A 137 3.44 14.72 21.12
N THR A 138 3.81 13.58 21.70
CA THR A 138 5.08 13.49 22.43
C THR A 138 6.26 13.50 21.46
N ALA A 139 7.14 14.50 21.59
CA ALA A 139 8.44 14.52 20.94
C ALA A 139 9.44 13.74 21.80
N PHE A 140 10.07 12.71 21.22
CA PHE A 140 11.03 11.88 21.95
C PHE A 140 12.44 12.44 21.87
N SER A 141 13.09 12.58 23.01
CA SER A 141 14.53 12.82 23.10
C SER A 141 15.34 11.58 22.69
N SER A 142 16.63 11.75 22.46
CA SER A 142 17.52 10.60 22.15
C SER A 142 17.53 9.55 23.25
N MET A 143 17.41 9.97 24.52
CA MET A 143 17.36 9.07 25.68
C MET A 143 16.03 8.31 25.74
N ASP A 144 14.91 8.98 25.43
CA ASP A 144 13.59 8.33 25.35
C ASP A 144 13.58 7.25 24.27
N LEU A 145 14.17 7.51 23.11
CA LEU A 145 14.27 6.56 22.01
C LEU A 145 15.08 5.32 22.42
N ILE A 146 16.19 5.50 23.13
CA ILE A 146 17.02 4.41 23.65
C ILE A 146 16.23 3.57 24.67
N THR A 147 15.64 4.23 25.66
CA THR A 147 14.89 3.59 26.74
C THR A 147 13.70 2.80 26.20
N ARG A 148 12.92 3.39 25.27
CA ARG A 148 11.79 2.72 24.61
C ARG A 148 12.26 1.53 23.78
N SER A 149 13.39 1.64 23.08
CA SER A 149 13.96 0.56 22.28
C SER A 149 14.40 -0.62 23.16
N LEU A 150 15.06 -0.36 24.29
CA LEU A 150 15.44 -1.38 25.25
C LEU A 150 14.22 -2.07 25.87
N ASN A 151 13.23 -1.29 26.29
CA ASN A 151 11.98 -1.82 26.84
C ASN A 151 11.21 -2.65 25.79
N HIS A 152 11.18 -2.20 24.54
CA HIS A 152 10.59 -2.98 23.44
C HIS A 152 11.29 -4.33 23.27
N ARG A 153 12.63 -4.37 23.23
CA ARG A 153 13.40 -5.61 23.16
C ARG A 153 13.11 -6.54 24.33
N ARG A 154 13.08 -6.00 25.55
CA ARG A 154 12.79 -6.79 26.77
C ARG A 154 11.38 -7.39 26.72
N ARG A 155 10.37 -6.58 26.46
CA ARG A 155 8.97 -7.06 26.34
C ARG A 155 8.82 -8.11 25.27
N ARG A 156 9.52 -7.94 24.18
CA ARG A 156 9.52 -8.85 23.04
C ARG A 156 10.18 -10.18 23.39
N ALA A 157 11.37 -10.17 24.01
CA ALA A 157 12.05 -11.38 24.48
C ALA A 157 11.18 -12.19 25.45
N LEU A 158 10.52 -11.50 26.41
CA LEU A 158 9.58 -12.13 27.34
C LEU A 158 8.34 -12.69 26.64
N GLY A 159 7.81 -11.97 25.64
CA GLY A 159 6.66 -12.42 24.85
C GLY A 159 6.96 -13.67 24.01
N ILE A 160 8.18 -13.79 23.50
CA ILE A 160 8.67 -14.97 22.77
C ILE A 160 8.82 -16.16 23.70
N ALA A 161 9.48 -15.97 24.84
CA ALA A 161 9.66 -17.02 25.81
C ALA A 161 8.31 -17.59 26.26
N ARG A 162 7.32 -16.72 26.55
CA ARG A 162 5.97 -17.13 26.96
C ARG A 162 5.22 -17.87 25.86
N ARG A 163 5.28 -17.37 24.61
CA ARG A 163 4.60 -18.01 23.46
C ARG A 163 5.29 -19.32 23.06
N GLY A 164 6.61 -19.36 23.06
CA GLY A 164 7.36 -20.58 22.79
C GLY A 164 7.00 -21.71 23.76
N LEU A 165 6.91 -21.42 25.06
CA LEU A 165 6.45 -22.38 26.05
C LEU A 165 4.99 -22.81 25.85
N GLY A 166 4.10 -21.88 25.46
CA GLY A 166 2.69 -22.18 25.13
C GLY A 166 2.59 -23.08 23.90
N SER A 167 3.27 -22.70 22.79
CA SER A 167 3.24 -23.46 21.54
C SER A 167 3.77 -24.88 21.66
N VAL A 168 4.87 -25.08 22.42
CA VAL A 168 5.44 -26.43 22.68
C VAL A 168 4.43 -27.28 23.46
N ARG A 169 3.72 -26.70 24.43
CA ARG A 169 2.68 -27.39 25.20
C ARG A 169 1.47 -27.75 24.34
N ASP A 170 1.01 -26.83 23.48
CA ASP A 170 -0.17 -27.04 22.63
C ASP A 170 0.13 -28.05 21.50
N VAL A 171 1.30 -27.94 20.84
CA VAL A 171 1.76 -28.91 19.85
C VAL A 171 1.95 -30.29 20.50
N GLY A 172 2.58 -30.34 21.67
CA GLY A 172 2.75 -31.59 22.41
C GLY A 172 1.41 -32.27 22.73
N ARG A 173 0.40 -31.47 23.10
CA ARG A 173 -0.95 -31.99 23.37
C ARG A 173 -1.65 -32.48 22.10
N SER A 174 -1.56 -31.74 20.99
CA SER A 174 -2.14 -32.11 19.69
C SER A 174 -1.50 -33.37 19.11
N VAL A 175 -0.18 -33.50 19.21
CA VAL A 175 0.56 -34.70 18.76
C VAL A 175 0.12 -35.94 19.53
N VAL A 176 -0.18 -35.80 20.81
CA VAL A 176 -0.65 -36.92 21.65
C VAL A 176 -2.11 -37.30 21.38
N THR A 177 -2.96 -36.30 21.07
CA THR A 177 -4.40 -36.54 20.84
C THR A 177 -4.73 -36.96 19.40
N ASN A 178 -4.08 -36.40 18.39
CA ASN A 178 -4.36 -36.66 16.97
C ASN A 178 -3.04 -36.64 16.14
N PRO A 179 -2.17 -37.65 16.25
CA PRO A 179 -0.84 -37.61 15.66
C PRO A 179 -0.83 -37.55 14.13
N GLY A 180 -1.75 -38.23 13.45
CA GLY A 180 -1.80 -38.29 11.97
C GLY A 180 -2.24 -36.96 11.34
N GLU A 181 -3.24 -36.32 11.86
CA GLU A 181 -3.74 -35.02 11.38
C GLU A 181 -2.72 -33.92 11.67
N THR A 182 -2.12 -33.93 12.89
CA THR A 182 -1.14 -32.94 13.30
C THR A 182 0.11 -32.93 12.42
N VAL A 183 0.61 -34.12 12.02
CA VAL A 183 1.78 -34.24 11.12
C VAL A 183 1.43 -33.80 9.70
N GLY A 184 0.25 -34.17 9.19
CA GLY A 184 -0.24 -33.75 7.89
C GLY A 184 -0.43 -32.24 7.79
N ASP A 185 -1.04 -31.63 8.80
CA ASP A 185 -1.25 -30.19 8.89
C ASP A 185 0.07 -29.42 9.03
N ALA A 186 0.98 -29.90 9.88
CA ALA A 186 2.31 -29.31 10.02
C ALA A 186 3.10 -29.34 8.72
N GLY A 187 3.05 -30.44 7.98
CA GLY A 187 3.69 -30.58 6.66
C GLY A 187 3.09 -29.61 5.64
N ARG A 188 1.77 -29.47 5.60
CA ARG A 188 1.05 -28.54 4.73
C ARG A 188 1.40 -27.08 5.04
N ILE A 189 1.43 -26.72 6.31
CA ILE A 189 1.81 -25.38 6.77
C ILE A 189 3.27 -25.11 6.45
N ALA A 190 4.18 -26.02 6.72
CA ALA A 190 5.61 -25.86 6.42
C ALA A 190 5.85 -25.69 4.92
N GLY A 191 5.20 -26.49 4.09
CA GLY A 191 5.25 -26.34 2.62
C GLY A 191 4.70 -25.01 2.11
N SER A 192 3.60 -24.54 2.71
CA SER A 192 3.00 -23.23 2.40
C SER A 192 3.95 -22.07 2.80
N VAL A 193 4.52 -22.12 3.99
CA VAL A 193 5.50 -21.12 4.44
C VAL A 193 6.77 -21.12 3.58
N ALA A 194 7.25 -22.29 3.17
CA ALA A 194 8.41 -22.40 2.28
C ALA A 194 8.13 -21.73 0.92
N ARG A 195 6.99 -22.00 0.30
CA ARG A 195 6.57 -21.34 -0.95
C ARG A 195 6.41 -19.84 -0.77
N PHE A 196 5.85 -19.39 0.36
CA PHE A 196 5.67 -17.97 0.66
C PHE A 196 7.03 -17.25 0.80
N LEU A 197 8.01 -17.88 1.42
CA LEU A 197 9.34 -17.31 1.65
C LEU A 197 10.32 -17.56 0.50
N GLU A 198 9.95 -18.33 -0.50
CA GLU A 198 10.82 -18.66 -1.64
C GLU A 198 11.34 -17.37 -2.30
N PRO A 199 12.68 -17.20 -2.43
CA PRO A 199 13.26 -16.03 -3.07
C PRO A 199 12.88 -15.98 -4.55
N ALA A 200 12.34 -14.85 -4.99
CA ALA A 200 12.11 -14.58 -6.39
C ALA A 200 13.39 -14.05 -7.02
N THR A 201 14.18 -14.90 -7.64
CA THR A 201 15.53 -14.57 -8.12
C THR A 201 15.55 -13.68 -9.36
N ALA A 202 14.52 -13.75 -10.22
CA ALA A 202 14.43 -12.95 -11.44
C ALA A 202 12.98 -12.76 -11.88
N PRO A 203 12.64 -11.68 -12.59
CA PRO A 203 11.36 -11.54 -13.29
C PRO A 203 11.26 -12.55 -14.45
N HIS A 204 10.03 -12.97 -14.76
CA HIS A 204 9.75 -13.87 -15.88
C HIS A 204 9.77 -13.13 -17.24
N SER A 205 9.37 -11.87 -17.23
CA SER A 205 9.40 -11.05 -18.43
C SER A 205 10.81 -10.74 -18.90
N PRO A 206 11.16 -11.02 -20.15
CA PRO A 206 12.48 -10.69 -20.70
C PRO A 206 12.71 -9.17 -20.83
N ILE A 207 11.65 -8.39 -21.05
CA ILE A 207 11.70 -6.93 -21.25
C ILE A 207 11.58 -6.13 -19.97
N MET A 208 11.24 -6.77 -18.83
CA MET A 208 11.08 -6.12 -17.52
C MET A 208 12.26 -6.36 -16.57
N ARG A 209 13.42 -6.78 -17.07
CA ARG A 209 14.61 -7.10 -16.27
C ARG A 209 15.43 -5.88 -15.92
N ALA A 210 15.67 -5.02 -16.91
CA ALA A 210 16.41 -3.77 -16.71
C ALA A 210 15.47 -2.75 -16.03
N ARG A 211 15.80 -2.38 -14.79
CA ARG A 211 14.99 -1.45 -13.99
C ARG A 211 15.82 -0.26 -13.58
N THR A 212 15.24 0.91 -13.72
CA THR A 212 15.85 2.20 -13.35
C THR A 212 15.00 2.89 -12.30
N LEU A 213 15.44 4.03 -11.81
CA LEU A 213 14.63 4.90 -10.96
C LEU A 213 13.65 5.76 -11.78
N ALA A 214 13.81 5.80 -13.11
CA ALA A 214 12.87 6.51 -13.98
C ALA A 214 11.49 5.83 -13.93
N ARG A 215 10.45 6.64 -13.90
CA ARG A 215 9.05 6.21 -13.82
C ARG A 215 8.24 6.89 -14.89
N SER A 216 7.17 6.26 -15.30
CA SER A 216 6.12 6.84 -16.11
C SER A 216 4.79 6.62 -15.41
N LEU A 217 3.91 7.60 -15.43
CA LEU A 217 2.55 7.50 -14.90
C LEU A 217 1.59 7.58 -16.08
N GLY A 218 0.56 6.76 -16.05
CA GLY A 218 -0.51 6.78 -17.03
C GLY A 218 -1.83 6.42 -16.38
N THR A 219 -2.93 6.88 -16.94
CA THR A 219 -4.29 6.63 -16.44
C THR A 219 -5.15 6.05 -17.55
N ILE A 220 -6.03 5.11 -17.19
CA ILE A 220 -7.05 4.54 -18.06
C ILE A 220 -8.35 4.55 -17.28
N GLU A 221 -9.42 5.02 -17.91
CA GLU A 221 -10.76 5.04 -17.35
C GLU A 221 -11.62 4.00 -18.05
N VAL A 222 -12.34 3.20 -17.29
CA VAL A 222 -13.31 2.23 -17.77
C VAL A 222 -14.58 2.37 -16.94
N PRO A 223 -15.77 2.43 -17.56
CA PRO A 223 -17.02 2.48 -16.82
C PRO A 223 -17.15 1.28 -15.88
N MET A 224 -17.42 1.54 -14.61
CA MET A 224 -17.51 0.52 -13.58
C MET A 224 -18.58 -0.55 -13.90
N ASP A 225 -19.71 -0.11 -14.47
CA ASP A 225 -20.81 -1.01 -14.80
C ASP A 225 -20.46 -1.94 -15.97
N ASP A 226 -19.63 -1.51 -16.91
CA ASP A 226 -19.12 -2.35 -17.99
C ASP A 226 -18.23 -3.44 -17.43
N LEU A 227 -17.32 -3.08 -16.54
CA LEU A 227 -16.42 -4.04 -15.89
C LEU A 227 -17.17 -5.04 -15.00
N LYS A 228 -18.18 -4.56 -14.26
CA LYS A 228 -19.08 -5.43 -13.47
C LYS A 228 -19.87 -6.40 -14.34
N ARG A 229 -20.41 -5.91 -15.48
CA ARG A 229 -21.16 -6.76 -16.44
C ARG A 229 -20.25 -7.83 -17.03
N ALA A 230 -19.04 -7.47 -17.47
CA ALA A 230 -18.06 -8.41 -18.00
C ALA A 230 -17.70 -9.51 -16.97
N ALA A 231 -17.43 -9.11 -15.73
CA ALA A 231 -17.15 -10.05 -14.64
C ALA A 231 -18.33 -11.01 -14.39
N LYS A 232 -19.55 -10.47 -14.27
CA LYS A 232 -20.76 -11.24 -13.97
C LYS A 232 -21.14 -12.21 -15.08
N ALA A 233 -20.90 -11.83 -16.35
CA ALA A 233 -21.21 -12.68 -17.51
C ALA A 233 -20.54 -14.05 -17.47
N VAL A 234 -19.38 -14.15 -16.81
CA VAL A 234 -18.60 -15.39 -16.68
C VAL A 234 -18.55 -15.91 -15.23
N GLY A 235 -19.30 -15.32 -14.29
CA GLY A 235 -19.28 -15.71 -12.89
C GLY A 235 -18.02 -15.31 -12.13
N GLY A 236 -17.26 -14.34 -12.64
CA GLY A 236 -16.09 -13.75 -12.01
C GLY A 236 -16.42 -12.56 -11.09
N SER A 237 -15.45 -12.12 -10.29
CA SER A 237 -15.53 -10.91 -9.50
C SER A 237 -15.03 -9.69 -10.26
N LEU A 238 -15.36 -8.49 -9.76
CA LEU A 238 -14.83 -7.23 -10.30
C LEU A 238 -13.30 -7.22 -10.32
N ASN A 239 -12.68 -7.75 -9.27
CA ASN A 239 -11.21 -7.86 -9.19
C ASN A 239 -10.64 -8.80 -10.26
N ASP A 240 -11.33 -9.91 -10.56
CA ASP A 240 -10.88 -10.85 -11.57
C ASP A 240 -10.91 -10.22 -12.97
N ALA A 241 -11.96 -9.45 -13.27
CA ALA A 241 -12.06 -8.72 -14.54
C ALA A 241 -11.01 -7.60 -14.64
N PHE A 242 -10.76 -6.87 -13.55
CA PHE A 242 -9.70 -5.86 -13.49
C PHE A 242 -8.32 -6.48 -13.80
N VAL A 243 -7.95 -7.53 -13.09
CA VAL A 243 -6.66 -8.21 -13.29
C VAL A 243 -6.56 -8.82 -14.68
N ALA A 244 -7.63 -9.43 -15.20
CA ALA A 244 -7.68 -9.96 -16.56
C ALA A 244 -7.49 -8.86 -17.62
N GLY A 245 -8.03 -7.66 -17.39
CA GLY A 245 -7.79 -6.49 -18.25
C GLY A 245 -6.32 -6.07 -18.26
N VAL A 246 -5.70 -5.97 -17.08
CA VAL A 246 -4.26 -5.68 -16.94
C VAL A 246 -3.41 -6.71 -17.67
N LEU A 247 -3.70 -8.00 -17.49
CA LEU A 247 -3.00 -9.09 -18.20
C LEU A 247 -3.15 -8.96 -19.71
N GLY A 248 -4.35 -8.65 -20.21
CA GLY A 248 -4.58 -8.41 -21.63
C GLY A 248 -3.73 -7.25 -22.19
N GLY A 249 -3.59 -6.18 -21.42
CA GLY A 249 -2.70 -5.07 -21.76
C GLY A 249 -1.23 -5.49 -21.79
N LEU A 250 -0.77 -6.24 -20.77
CA LEU A 250 0.60 -6.76 -20.71
C LEU A 250 0.90 -7.77 -21.83
N MET A 251 -0.06 -8.62 -22.21
CA MET A 251 0.08 -9.52 -23.36
C MET A 251 0.35 -8.74 -24.65
N ARG A 252 -0.47 -7.72 -24.94
CA ARG A 252 -0.28 -6.85 -26.11
C ARG A 252 1.05 -6.11 -26.07
N TYR A 253 1.44 -5.61 -24.91
CA TYR A 253 2.72 -4.93 -24.72
C TYR A 253 3.91 -5.85 -25.03
N HIS A 254 3.91 -7.08 -24.54
CA HIS A 254 4.96 -8.06 -24.84
C HIS A 254 4.99 -8.43 -26.32
N THR A 255 3.83 -8.70 -26.93
CA THR A 255 3.72 -9.01 -28.35
C THR A 255 4.26 -7.87 -29.23
N PHE A 256 3.92 -6.63 -28.87
CA PHE A 256 4.45 -5.43 -29.57
C PHE A 256 5.98 -5.38 -29.55
N HIS A 257 6.62 -5.85 -28.47
CA HIS A 257 8.07 -5.94 -28.35
C HIS A 257 8.67 -7.27 -28.85
N GLY A 258 7.89 -8.11 -29.54
CA GLY A 258 8.36 -9.37 -30.11
C GLY A 258 8.56 -10.51 -29.10
N TYR A 259 7.90 -10.45 -27.94
CA TYR A 259 8.00 -11.47 -26.90
C TYR A 259 6.63 -12.06 -26.56
N SER A 260 6.62 -13.32 -26.12
CA SER A 260 5.42 -14.03 -25.66
C SER A 260 5.79 -14.91 -24.45
N PRO A 261 6.00 -14.34 -23.27
CA PRO A 261 6.29 -15.13 -22.08
C PRO A 261 5.09 -16.01 -21.73
N GLU A 262 5.33 -17.23 -21.28
CA GLU A 262 4.26 -18.13 -20.86
C GLU A 262 3.57 -17.66 -19.58
N HIS A 263 4.35 -17.09 -18.66
CA HIS A 263 3.88 -16.62 -17.36
C HIS A 263 4.54 -15.29 -16.99
N LEU A 264 3.83 -14.51 -16.19
CA LEU A 264 4.41 -13.39 -15.43
C LEU A 264 4.20 -13.62 -13.94
N ARG A 265 5.10 -13.09 -13.12
CA ARG A 265 4.95 -13.10 -11.66
C ARG A 265 4.23 -11.84 -11.21
N MET A 266 2.99 -12.04 -10.75
CA MET A 266 2.17 -10.99 -10.16
C MET A 266 2.35 -10.93 -8.64
N VAL A 267 2.30 -9.72 -8.09
CA VAL A 267 2.09 -9.49 -6.65
C VAL A 267 0.75 -8.79 -6.48
N MET A 268 -0.09 -9.33 -5.62
CA MET A 268 -1.38 -8.74 -5.25
C MET A 268 -1.45 -8.61 -3.73
N PRO A 269 -1.68 -7.40 -3.20
CA PRO A 269 -1.91 -7.23 -1.77
C PRO A 269 -3.27 -7.80 -1.39
N ILE A 270 -3.27 -8.71 -0.41
CA ILE A 270 -4.48 -9.25 0.20
C ILE A 270 -4.73 -8.47 1.48
N ASN A 271 -5.88 -7.84 1.57
CA ASN A 271 -6.28 -7.10 2.77
C ASN A 271 -6.62 -8.08 3.90
N LEU A 272 -5.94 -7.93 5.03
CA LEU A 272 -6.17 -8.70 6.27
C LEU A 272 -6.84 -7.85 7.35
N ARG A 273 -7.26 -6.63 7.03
CA ARG A 273 -7.85 -5.69 7.98
C ARG A 273 -9.24 -6.20 8.40
N SER A 274 -9.44 -6.39 9.70
CA SER A 274 -10.76 -6.67 10.28
C SER A 274 -11.63 -5.40 10.30
N GLU A 275 -12.95 -5.58 10.32
CA GLU A 275 -13.89 -4.48 10.56
C GLU A 275 -13.59 -3.83 11.92
N GLY A 276 -13.48 -2.50 11.94
CA GLY A 276 -13.15 -1.75 13.17
C GLY A 276 -11.65 -1.55 13.46
N ALA A 277 -10.74 -2.05 12.61
CA ALA A 277 -9.32 -1.80 12.80
C ALA A 277 -8.99 -0.29 12.79
N ALA A 278 -8.06 0.13 13.67
CA ALA A 278 -7.62 1.52 13.80
C ALA A 278 -7.12 2.10 12.47
N LEU A 279 -7.28 3.41 12.30
CA LEU A 279 -6.73 4.14 11.16
C LEU A 279 -5.21 4.13 11.22
N GLY A 280 -4.55 3.89 10.07
CA GLY A 280 -3.10 3.88 9.93
C GLY A 280 -2.48 2.49 10.02
N GLY A 281 -1.21 2.39 9.64
CA GLY A 281 -0.47 1.13 9.51
C GLY A 281 -0.81 0.35 8.23
N ASN A 282 -0.02 -0.67 7.97
CA ASN A 282 -0.20 -1.57 6.83
C ASN A 282 -0.77 -2.91 7.32
N HIS A 283 -1.95 -3.28 6.83
CA HIS A 283 -2.66 -4.51 7.18
C HIS A 283 -2.94 -5.35 5.92
N PHE A 284 -1.92 -5.55 5.11
CA PHE A 284 -2.01 -6.40 3.93
C PHE A 284 -0.83 -7.36 3.85
N THR A 285 -1.05 -8.49 3.19
CA THR A 285 -0.01 -9.46 2.84
C THR A 285 0.20 -9.46 1.33
N PRO A 286 1.43 -9.29 0.83
CA PRO A 286 1.72 -9.42 -0.59
C PRO A 286 1.67 -10.90 -0.99
N ALA A 287 0.63 -11.31 -1.69
CA ALA A 287 0.57 -12.64 -2.30
C ALA A 287 1.28 -12.63 -3.65
N ARG A 288 2.12 -13.64 -3.89
CA ARG A 288 2.87 -13.80 -5.15
C ARG A 288 2.43 -15.06 -5.85
N PHE A 289 2.18 -14.97 -7.13
CA PHE A 289 1.85 -16.14 -7.95
C PHE A 289 2.15 -15.90 -9.43
N LEU A 290 2.27 -16.99 -10.16
CA LEU A 290 2.44 -16.96 -11.60
C LEU A 290 1.06 -16.85 -12.25
N VAL A 291 0.94 -15.93 -13.19
CA VAL A 291 -0.27 -15.77 -14.00
C VAL A 291 0.06 -16.14 -15.44
N PRO A 292 -0.77 -16.97 -16.11
CA PRO A 292 -0.53 -17.37 -17.49
C PRO A 292 -0.74 -16.18 -18.44
N MET A 293 0.17 -16.07 -19.40
CA MET A 293 0.11 -15.11 -20.51
C MET A 293 -0.35 -15.77 -21.82
N THR A 294 -0.88 -16.98 -21.73
CA THR A 294 -1.28 -17.82 -22.88
C THR A 294 -2.79 -17.91 -23.04
N VAL A 295 -3.57 -17.16 -22.27
CA VAL A 295 -5.05 -17.16 -22.33
C VAL A 295 -5.53 -15.91 -23.10
N PRO A 296 -5.73 -16.00 -24.42
CA PRO A 296 -6.05 -14.85 -25.26
C PRO A 296 -7.50 -14.38 -25.09
N ASP A 297 -8.44 -15.29 -24.86
CA ASP A 297 -9.84 -14.96 -24.65
C ASP A 297 -10.05 -14.20 -23.33
N PRO A 298 -10.71 -13.04 -23.34
CA PRO A 298 -10.94 -12.26 -22.12
C PRO A 298 -11.82 -12.96 -21.09
N ALA A 299 -12.83 -13.73 -21.51
CA ALA A 299 -13.74 -14.44 -20.62
C ALA A 299 -13.01 -15.57 -19.88
N ASP A 300 -12.26 -16.38 -20.61
CA ASP A 300 -11.43 -17.45 -20.03
C ASP A 300 -10.36 -16.88 -19.11
N ARG A 301 -9.79 -15.73 -19.46
CA ARG A 301 -8.80 -15.04 -18.62
C ARG A 301 -9.40 -14.56 -17.30
N ILE A 302 -10.65 -14.05 -17.28
CA ILE A 302 -11.34 -13.69 -16.05
C ILE A 302 -11.54 -14.94 -15.17
N LEU A 303 -11.97 -16.05 -15.74
CA LEU A 303 -12.16 -17.32 -15.02
C LEU A 303 -10.86 -17.84 -14.43
N GLU A 304 -9.77 -17.81 -15.19
CA GLU A 304 -8.46 -18.27 -14.72
C GLU A 304 -7.91 -17.40 -13.60
N VAL A 305 -8.01 -16.08 -13.72
CA VAL A 305 -7.65 -15.14 -12.63
C VAL A 305 -8.49 -15.42 -11.38
N GLY A 306 -9.79 -15.66 -11.54
CA GLY A 306 -10.68 -16.00 -10.43
C GLY A 306 -10.28 -17.29 -9.72
N ARG A 307 -9.88 -18.32 -10.49
CA ARG A 307 -9.36 -19.58 -9.93
C ARG A 307 -8.08 -19.36 -9.12
N LEU A 308 -7.13 -18.63 -9.66
CA LEU A 308 -5.87 -18.28 -8.99
C LEU A 308 -6.09 -17.45 -7.74
N SER A 309 -6.98 -16.46 -7.80
CA SER A 309 -7.32 -15.57 -6.66
C SER A 309 -7.98 -16.35 -5.51
N ARG A 310 -8.79 -17.34 -5.80
CA ARG A 310 -9.36 -18.24 -4.77
C ARG A 310 -8.28 -19.12 -4.15
N TRP A 311 -7.50 -19.80 -4.99
CA TRP A 311 -6.42 -20.67 -4.52
C TRP A 311 -5.46 -19.96 -3.58
N ILE A 312 -5.07 -18.71 -3.89
CA ILE A 312 -4.13 -17.96 -3.05
C ILE A 312 -4.76 -17.53 -1.72
N ARG A 313 -6.06 -17.23 -1.69
CA ARG A 313 -6.75 -16.87 -0.44
C ARG A 313 -6.85 -18.04 0.53
N ASP A 314 -6.93 -19.25 -0.01
CA ASP A 314 -7.00 -20.49 0.77
C ASP A 314 -5.61 -20.97 1.24
N GLU A 315 -4.53 -20.26 0.87
CA GLU A 315 -3.16 -20.62 1.23
C GLU A 315 -2.91 -20.41 2.74
N PRO A 316 -2.55 -21.46 3.51
CA PRO A 316 -2.38 -21.37 4.96
C PRO A 316 -1.36 -20.33 5.41
N ALA A 317 -0.30 -20.07 4.63
CA ALA A 317 0.70 -19.06 4.98
C ALA A 317 0.12 -17.64 5.09
N ILE A 318 -0.97 -17.34 4.39
CA ILE A 318 -1.64 -16.03 4.47
C ILE A 318 -2.27 -15.84 5.85
N ALA A 319 -2.95 -16.85 6.38
CA ALA A 319 -3.52 -16.81 7.71
C ALA A 319 -2.45 -16.70 8.82
N LEU A 320 -1.21 -17.14 8.54
CA LEU A 320 -0.09 -17.10 9.47
C LEU A 320 0.81 -15.86 9.30
N THR A 321 0.45 -14.91 8.46
CA THR A 321 1.30 -13.77 8.11
C THR A 321 1.72 -12.96 9.33
N ASP A 322 0.82 -12.71 10.29
CA ASP A 322 1.14 -11.98 11.52
C ASP A 322 2.14 -12.74 12.39
N ALA A 323 2.01 -14.06 12.48
CA ALA A 323 2.95 -14.91 13.19
C ALA A 323 4.33 -14.91 12.50
N LEU A 324 4.36 -15.05 11.18
CA LEU A 324 5.57 -14.98 10.37
C LEU A 324 6.24 -13.59 10.47
N ALA A 325 5.47 -12.52 10.37
CA ALA A 325 5.97 -11.16 10.58
C ALA A 325 6.54 -11.01 12.00
N GLY A 326 5.91 -11.60 13.01
CA GLY A 326 6.39 -11.66 14.38
C GLY A 326 7.77 -12.33 14.48
N VAL A 327 8.00 -13.42 13.77
CA VAL A 327 9.29 -14.13 13.71
C VAL A 327 10.32 -13.34 12.91
N LEU A 328 9.98 -12.91 11.71
CA LEU A 328 10.87 -12.15 10.81
C LEU A 328 11.35 -10.83 11.44
N ASN A 329 10.49 -10.19 12.18
CA ASN A 329 10.85 -8.99 12.92
C ASN A 329 11.91 -9.24 14.03
N GLN A 330 12.25 -10.47 14.38
CA GLN A 330 13.33 -10.78 15.33
C GLN A 330 14.70 -10.85 14.68
N LEU A 331 14.70 -11.01 13.35
CA LEU A 331 15.92 -10.98 12.58
C LEU A 331 16.50 -9.55 12.55
N PRO A 332 17.80 -9.39 12.38
CA PRO A 332 18.41 -8.09 12.12
C PRO A 332 17.72 -7.40 10.93
N THR A 333 17.54 -6.08 11.01
CA THR A 333 16.87 -5.29 9.97
C THR A 333 17.48 -5.51 8.58
N SER A 334 18.80 -5.71 8.49
CA SER A 334 19.50 -6.02 7.24
C SER A 334 19.01 -7.33 6.60
N VAL A 335 18.83 -8.37 7.42
CA VAL A 335 18.34 -9.68 6.97
C VAL A 335 16.88 -9.58 6.53
N THR A 336 16.05 -8.95 7.34
CA THR A 336 14.63 -8.74 7.02
C THR A 336 14.47 -7.93 5.73
N THR A 337 15.23 -6.84 5.57
CA THR A 337 15.20 -6.00 4.37
C THR A 337 15.69 -6.77 3.13
N ALA A 338 16.76 -7.58 3.27
CA ALA A 338 17.26 -8.39 2.17
C ALA A 338 16.23 -9.44 1.74
N LEU A 339 15.59 -10.12 2.70
CA LEU A 339 14.56 -11.12 2.44
C LEU A 339 13.36 -10.50 1.71
N PHE A 340 12.75 -9.44 2.28
CA PHE A 340 11.64 -8.75 1.64
C PHE A 340 12.03 -8.13 0.29
N GLY A 341 13.23 -7.56 0.20
CA GLY A 341 13.74 -7.01 -1.05
C GLY A 341 13.90 -8.07 -2.13
N SER A 342 14.36 -9.27 -1.80
CA SER A 342 14.46 -10.39 -2.75
C SER A 342 13.08 -10.88 -3.20
N MET A 343 12.11 -10.90 -2.27
CA MET A 343 10.74 -11.31 -2.56
C MET A 343 10.04 -10.39 -3.57
N LEU A 344 10.33 -9.09 -3.54
CA LEU A 344 9.68 -8.10 -4.40
C LEU A 344 10.41 -7.90 -5.74
N LYS A 345 11.74 -8.00 -5.75
CA LYS A 345 12.56 -7.78 -6.95
C LYS A 345 12.28 -8.74 -8.12
N GLY A 346 11.79 -9.93 -7.83
CA GLY A 346 11.44 -10.91 -8.85
C GLY A 346 10.02 -10.77 -9.40
N ALA A 347 9.22 -9.83 -8.92
CA ALA A 347 7.89 -9.58 -9.46
C ALA A 347 7.97 -8.84 -10.80
N ASP A 348 7.18 -9.26 -11.77
CA ASP A 348 7.05 -8.53 -13.03
C ASP A 348 6.14 -7.33 -12.85
N PHE A 349 5.00 -7.50 -12.19
CA PHE A 349 4.06 -6.42 -11.93
C PHE A 349 3.32 -6.61 -10.61
N VAL A 350 2.76 -5.50 -10.12
CA VAL A 350 1.89 -5.45 -8.94
C VAL A 350 0.50 -5.01 -9.39
N THR A 351 -0.54 -5.56 -8.81
CA THR A 351 -1.90 -5.05 -8.95
C THR A 351 -2.48 -4.73 -7.58
N SER A 352 -3.14 -3.60 -7.47
CA SER A 352 -3.84 -3.21 -6.25
C SER A 352 -5.22 -2.66 -6.61
N ASN A 353 -6.27 -3.30 -6.10
CA ASN A 353 -7.64 -2.84 -6.26
C ASN A 353 -8.08 -2.16 -4.96
N VAL A 354 -8.17 -0.84 -5.00
CA VAL A 354 -8.56 -0.01 -3.84
C VAL A 354 -9.90 0.64 -4.14
N PRO A 355 -10.93 0.44 -3.29
CA PRO A 355 -12.22 1.08 -3.51
C PRO A 355 -12.07 2.61 -3.41
N GLY A 356 -12.67 3.32 -4.34
CA GLY A 356 -12.83 4.77 -4.29
C GLY A 356 -13.89 5.21 -3.28
N ALA A 357 -14.10 6.52 -3.16
CA ALA A 357 -15.16 7.06 -2.34
C ALA A 357 -16.53 6.65 -2.92
N PRO A 358 -17.46 6.13 -2.10
CA PRO A 358 -18.78 5.72 -2.58
C PRO A 358 -19.75 6.89 -2.81
N ILE A 359 -19.35 8.09 -2.46
CA ILE A 359 -20.13 9.33 -2.53
C ILE A 359 -19.30 10.43 -3.17
N PRO A 360 -19.94 11.46 -3.75
CA PRO A 360 -19.24 12.65 -4.21
C PRO A 360 -18.44 13.29 -3.09
N LEU A 361 -17.22 13.73 -3.38
CA LEU A 361 -16.36 14.46 -2.46
C LEU A 361 -16.09 15.85 -2.99
N TYR A 362 -15.87 16.80 -2.08
CA TYR A 362 -15.60 18.19 -2.42
C TYR A 362 -14.31 18.66 -1.74
N ALA A 363 -13.55 19.48 -2.44
CA ALA A 363 -12.36 20.14 -1.92
C ALA A 363 -12.59 21.64 -1.95
N ALA A 364 -12.80 22.26 -0.79
CA ALA A 364 -13.03 23.70 -0.69
C ALA A 364 -14.15 24.23 -1.64
N GLY A 365 -15.24 23.47 -1.77
CA GLY A 365 -16.39 23.78 -2.58
C GLY A 365 -16.30 23.31 -4.05
N ALA A 366 -15.16 22.80 -4.52
CA ALA A 366 -14.99 22.21 -5.84
C ALA A 366 -15.24 20.68 -5.78
N LEU A 367 -16.02 20.15 -6.74
CA LEU A 367 -16.26 18.72 -6.86
C LEU A 367 -14.97 17.99 -7.22
N LEU A 368 -14.67 16.89 -6.53
CA LEU A 368 -13.63 15.95 -6.93
C LEU A 368 -14.14 15.09 -8.08
N GLU A 369 -13.74 15.41 -9.31
CA GLU A 369 -14.20 14.71 -10.51
C GLU A 369 -13.51 13.36 -10.70
N ARG A 370 -12.21 13.32 -10.44
CA ARG A 370 -11.36 12.14 -10.69
C ARG A 370 -10.29 11.98 -9.60
N MET A 371 -9.96 10.73 -9.31
CA MET A 371 -8.89 10.39 -8.38
C MET A 371 -8.11 9.19 -8.89
N TYR A 372 -6.81 9.35 -8.99
CA TYR A 372 -5.90 8.31 -9.44
C TYR A 372 -4.92 7.96 -8.32
N ALA A 373 -4.85 6.69 -7.93
CA ALA A 373 -3.94 6.20 -6.92
C ALA A 373 -2.76 5.48 -7.58
N PHE A 374 -1.54 5.94 -7.30
CA PHE A 374 -0.32 5.30 -7.77
C PHE A 374 0.41 4.65 -6.60
N GLY A 375 0.51 3.34 -6.63
CA GLY A 375 1.23 2.57 -5.61
C GLY A 375 2.76 2.56 -5.83
N PRO A 376 3.53 2.13 -4.81
CA PRO A 376 4.96 1.94 -4.96
C PRO A 376 5.24 0.74 -5.87
N LEU A 377 6.20 0.85 -6.79
CA LEU A 377 6.62 -0.28 -7.63
C LEU A 377 7.18 -1.46 -6.82
N SER A 378 7.69 -1.21 -5.63
CA SER A 378 8.21 -2.24 -4.69
C SER A 378 9.15 -3.24 -5.35
N GLY A 379 9.90 -2.81 -6.37
CA GLY A 379 10.80 -3.65 -7.15
C GLY A 379 10.16 -4.33 -8.37
N ALA A 380 8.87 -4.19 -8.64
CA ALA A 380 8.23 -4.59 -9.89
C ALA A 380 8.48 -3.57 -11.02
N ALA A 381 8.21 -3.96 -12.26
CA ALA A 381 8.32 -3.05 -13.40
C ALA A 381 7.06 -2.19 -13.56
N VAL A 382 5.90 -2.72 -13.20
CA VAL A 382 4.59 -2.07 -13.36
C VAL A 382 3.81 -2.21 -12.05
N ASN A 383 3.05 -1.20 -11.69
CA ASN A 383 2.03 -1.21 -10.63
C ASN A 383 0.83 -0.38 -11.11
#